data_4b7501e8ebb648b40a9acdddfcbfeb1a
#
_entry.id   4b7501e8ebb648b40a9acdddfcbfeb1a
#
_cell.length_a   1.000
_cell.length_b   1.000
_cell.length_c   1.000
_cell.angle_alpha   90.00
_cell.angle_beta   90.00
_cell.angle_gamma   90.00
#
_symmetry.space_group_name_H-M   'P 1'
#
loop_
_entity.id
_entity.type
_entity.pdbx_description
1 polymer ?
#
loop_
_entity_poly.entity_id
_entity_poly.type
_entity_poly.pdbx_seq_one_letter_code
_entity_poly.pdbx_strand_id
1 'polypeptide(L)'
;MYWNQVCVETAEEAADLVSSVLLDAGAGGVEIAGGSALPAAHDEYRLSTPSSGSVTVKAYYGEDGFDETLRYIRDGLESLKTAACALGTLSLTVNRIEDTDWNENFKKHFTAFKAAGNIIVKPSWEQYEASPGETVLEIDPGMAFGSGVHETTRMCLELIQKYMPAGADVLDIGCGSGILGIACAKLGAKKVLALDNDPVSVKATEE
;
A
#
# COMPACT_ATOMS: atom_id res chain seq x y z
N MET A 1 10.60 -15.63 9.39
CA MET A 1 9.55 -15.20 10.36
C MET A 1 8.23 -15.67 9.81
N TYR A 2 7.27 -16.04 10.66
CA TYR A 2 5.94 -16.43 10.20
C TYR A 2 4.94 -15.34 10.52
N TRP A 3 3.94 -15.20 9.65
CA TRP A 3 2.82 -14.29 9.83
C TRP A 3 1.51 -15.07 9.77
N ASN A 4 0.55 -14.63 10.56
CA ASN A 4 -0.81 -15.15 10.51
C ASN A 4 -1.65 -14.20 9.66
N GLN A 5 -1.99 -14.63 8.44
CA GLN A 5 -2.93 -13.92 7.58
C GLN A 5 -4.35 -14.29 8.00
N VAL A 6 -5.10 -13.30 8.46
CA VAL A 6 -6.53 -13.42 8.73
C VAL A 6 -7.30 -12.90 7.53
N CYS A 7 -8.16 -13.73 6.97
CA CYS A 7 -9.04 -13.38 5.85
C CYS A 7 -10.50 -13.47 6.32
N VAL A 8 -11.27 -12.41 6.11
CA VAL A 8 -12.70 -12.37 6.42
C VAL A 8 -13.47 -12.07 5.14
N GLU A 9 -14.31 -13.02 4.71
CA GLU A 9 -15.23 -12.82 3.59
C GLU A 9 -16.49 -12.13 4.09
N THR A 10 -16.88 -11.02 3.48
CA THR A 10 -18.00 -10.18 3.88
C THR A 10 -18.69 -9.56 2.68
N ALA A 11 -19.86 -8.94 2.89
CA ALA A 11 -20.45 -8.10 1.88
C ALA A 11 -19.64 -6.80 1.69
N GLU A 12 -19.61 -6.25 0.48
CA GLU A 12 -18.87 -5.03 0.15
C GLU A 12 -19.26 -3.87 1.08
N GLU A 13 -20.53 -3.74 1.42
CA GLU A 13 -21.09 -2.72 2.32
C GLU A 13 -20.58 -2.84 3.78
N ALA A 14 -20.13 -4.02 4.18
CA ALA A 14 -19.64 -4.31 5.52
C ALA A 14 -18.10 -4.35 5.62
N ALA A 15 -17.40 -4.11 4.52
CA ALA A 15 -15.93 -4.17 4.47
C ALA A 15 -15.28 -3.23 5.48
N ASP A 16 -15.80 -2.01 5.63
CA ASP A 16 -15.25 -1.02 6.58
C ASP A 16 -15.46 -1.45 8.04
N LEU A 17 -16.59 -2.06 8.35
CA LEU A 17 -16.86 -2.58 9.71
C LEU A 17 -15.91 -3.74 10.05
N VAL A 18 -15.70 -4.66 9.11
CA VAL A 18 -14.75 -5.76 9.27
C VAL A 18 -13.32 -5.21 9.37
N SER A 19 -12.97 -4.22 8.55
CA SER A 19 -11.67 -3.55 8.60
C SER A 19 -11.40 -2.93 9.96
N SER A 20 -12.41 -2.25 10.56
CA SER A 20 -12.28 -1.68 11.90
C SER A 20 -12.00 -2.75 12.95
N VAL A 21 -12.69 -3.89 12.92
CA VAL A 21 -12.45 -5.01 13.88
C VAL A 21 -11.01 -5.53 13.75
N LEU A 22 -10.50 -5.67 12.53
CA LEU A 22 -9.14 -6.16 12.30
C LEU A 22 -8.08 -5.14 12.73
N LEU A 23 -8.30 -3.85 12.48
CA LEU A 23 -7.39 -2.78 12.92
C LEU A 23 -7.39 -2.64 14.45
N ASP A 24 -8.55 -2.70 15.09
CA ASP A 24 -8.68 -2.66 16.56
C ASP A 24 -8.01 -3.87 17.23
N ALA A 25 -7.93 -4.99 16.53
CA ALA A 25 -7.18 -6.17 16.95
C ALA A 25 -5.66 -6.03 16.79
N GLY A 26 -5.16 -4.87 16.32
CA GLY A 26 -3.74 -4.56 16.22
C GLY A 26 -3.12 -4.82 14.85
N ALA A 27 -3.91 -4.95 13.79
CA ALA A 27 -3.35 -4.99 12.44
C ALA A 27 -2.71 -3.64 12.06
N GLY A 28 -1.53 -3.67 11.45
CA GLY A 28 -0.88 -2.48 10.92
C GLY A 28 -1.57 -1.90 9.68
N GLY A 29 -2.48 -2.66 9.06
CA GLY A 29 -3.27 -2.29 7.91
C GLY A 29 -4.12 -3.45 7.42
N VAL A 30 -5.07 -3.16 6.52
CA VAL A 30 -5.93 -4.17 5.89
C VAL A 30 -5.89 -4.07 4.37
N GLU A 31 -6.04 -5.20 3.71
CA GLU A 31 -6.21 -5.32 2.27
C GLU A 31 -7.65 -5.74 1.98
N ILE A 32 -8.35 -5.04 1.09
CA ILE A 32 -9.68 -5.45 0.61
C ILE A 32 -9.52 -5.99 -0.80
N ALA A 33 -9.79 -7.28 -0.97
CA ALA A 33 -9.69 -7.97 -2.25
C ALA A 33 -11.09 -8.41 -2.74
N GLY A 34 -11.35 -8.25 -4.04
CA GLY A 34 -12.67 -8.50 -4.62
C GLY A 34 -13.54 -7.25 -4.62
N GLY A 35 -14.82 -7.40 -4.97
CA GLY A 35 -15.72 -6.27 -5.19
C GLY A 35 -15.73 -5.80 -6.63
N SER A 36 -16.58 -4.84 -6.94
CA SER A 36 -16.61 -4.20 -8.26
C SER A 36 -15.31 -3.43 -8.44
N ALA A 37 -14.57 -3.74 -9.51
CA ALA A 37 -13.42 -2.91 -9.88
C ALA A 37 -13.86 -1.45 -9.92
N LEU A 38 -13.13 -0.57 -9.20
CA LEU A 38 -13.33 0.87 -9.31
C LEU A 38 -13.24 1.22 -10.80
N PRO A 39 -14.22 1.95 -11.37
CA PRO A 39 -14.13 2.38 -12.75
C PRO A 39 -12.86 3.22 -12.91
N ALA A 40 -12.10 2.93 -13.98
CA ALA A 40 -10.94 3.73 -14.33
C ALA A 40 -11.35 5.21 -14.34
N ALA A 41 -10.53 6.06 -13.69
CA ALA A 41 -10.78 7.49 -13.53
C ALA A 41 -11.04 8.15 -14.88
N HIS A 42 -12.31 8.32 -15.24
CA HIS A 42 -12.84 9.24 -16.27
C HIS A 42 -14.36 9.06 -16.48
N ASP A 43 -15.12 8.60 -15.49
CA ASP A 43 -16.57 8.70 -15.57
C ASP A 43 -17.14 9.52 -14.44
N GLU A 44 -18.01 10.47 -14.84
CA GLU A 44 -18.74 11.41 -14.00
C GLU A 44 -19.39 10.75 -12.79
N TYR A 45 -19.46 11.51 -11.71
CA TYR A 45 -20.16 11.24 -10.45
C TYR A 45 -21.47 10.45 -10.65
N ARG A 46 -21.36 9.15 -10.80
CA ARG A 46 -22.48 8.22 -10.67
C ARG A 46 -22.43 7.63 -9.28
N LEU A 47 -23.43 7.97 -8.48
CA LEU A 47 -23.80 7.16 -7.32
C LEU A 47 -23.99 5.72 -7.82
N SER A 48 -22.96 4.89 -7.65
CA SER A 48 -23.04 3.47 -7.99
C SER A 48 -24.10 2.84 -7.10
N THR A 49 -25.08 2.21 -7.70
CA THR A 49 -25.97 1.28 -7.00
C THR A 49 -25.11 0.23 -6.28
N PRO A 50 -25.43 -0.14 -5.02
CA PRO A 50 -24.66 -1.14 -4.28
C PRO A 50 -24.57 -2.42 -5.11
N SER A 51 -23.38 -2.84 -5.46
CA SER A 51 -23.16 -4.15 -6.07
C SER A 51 -23.24 -5.18 -4.97
N SER A 52 -24.07 -6.21 -5.15
CA SER A 52 -24.21 -7.34 -4.22
C SER A 52 -22.99 -8.29 -4.26
N GLY A 53 -21.77 -7.72 -4.31
CA GLY A 53 -20.52 -8.46 -4.34
C GLY A 53 -20.04 -8.87 -2.95
N SER A 54 -19.41 -10.04 -2.83
CA SER A 54 -18.61 -10.39 -1.67
C SER A 54 -17.18 -9.89 -1.85
N VAL A 55 -16.56 -9.42 -0.75
CA VAL A 55 -15.17 -9.01 -0.68
C VAL A 55 -14.46 -9.80 0.41
N THR A 56 -13.14 -9.90 0.31
CA THR A 56 -12.30 -10.49 1.34
C THR A 56 -11.45 -9.38 1.95
N VAL A 57 -11.61 -9.15 3.25
CA VAL A 57 -10.75 -8.25 4.02
C VAL A 57 -9.64 -9.10 4.64
N LYS A 58 -8.38 -8.74 4.39
CA LYS A 58 -7.20 -9.45 4.88
C LYS A 58 -6.39 -8.57 5.82
N ALA A 59 -5.87 -9.16 6.87
CA ALA A 59 -4.93 -8.52 7.80
C ALA A 59 -3.83 -9.50 8.19
N TYR A 60 -2.70 -8.96 8.67
CA TYR A 60 -1.52 -9.74 8.98
C TYR A 60 -1.09 -9.47 10.42
N TYR A 61 -0.80 -10.54 11.17
CA TYR A 61 -0.42 -10.50 12.58
C TYR A 61 0.82 -11.35 12.84
N GLY A 62 1.67 -10.92 13.76
CA GLY A 62 2.80 -11.72 14.23
C GLY A 62 2.35 -13.00 14.96
N GLU A 63 3.32 -13.86 15.30
CA GLU A 63 3.05 -15.11 16.02
C GLU A 63 2.77 -14.87 17.50
N ASP A 64 3.41 -13.85 18.11
CA ASP A 64 3.30 -13.58 19.54
C ASP A 64 1.89 -13.10 19.91
N GLY A 65 1.25 -13.83 20.83
CA GLY A 65 -0.09 -13.50 21.33
C GLY A 65 -1.23 -13.69 20.34
N PHE A 66 -1.00 -14.35 19.21
CA PHE A 66 -1.99 -14.45 18.13
C PHE A 66 -3.30 -15.14 18.56
N ASP A 67 -3.25 -16.10 19.48
CA ASP A 67 -4.48 -16.77 19.96
C ASP A 67 -5.42 -15.81 20.71
N GLU A 68 -4.88 -14.79 21.38
CA GLU A 68 -5.69 -13.74 22.02
C GLU A 68 -6.24 -12.78 20.99
N THR A 69 -5.43 -12.37 20.03
CA THR A 69 -5.83 -11.56 18.89
C THR A 69 -6.96 -12.23 18.10
N LEU A 70 -6.84 -13.52 17.83
CA LEU A 70 -7.85 -14.27 17.08
C LEU A 70 -9.18 -14.38 17.86
N ARG A 71 -9.11 -14.51 19.18
CA ARG A 71 -10.32 -14.46 20.03
C ARG A 71 -10.99 -13.10 19.95
N TYR A 72 -10.22 -12.02 20.09
CA TYR A 72 -10.73 -10.65 19.96
C TYR A 72 -11.42 -10.41 18.61
N ILE A 73 -10.79 -10.86 17.51
CA ILE A 73 -11.38 -10.76 16.17
C ILE A 73 -12.70 -11.50 16.09
N ARG A 74 -12.77 -12.75 16.59
CA ARG A 74 -14.00 -13.55 16.56
C ARG A 74 -15.12 -12.90 17.36
N ASP A 75 -14.84 -12.38 18.53
CA ASP A 75 -15.82 -11.69 19.39
C ASP A 75 -16.29 -10.39 18.72
N GLY A 76 -15.38 -9.65 18.08
CA GLY A 76 -15.70 -8.46 17.30
C GLY A 76 -16.62 -8.77 16.11
N LEU A 77 -16.28 -9.78 15.32
CA LEU A 77 -17.11 -10.21 14.19
C LEU A 77 -18.49 -10.72 14.63
N GLU A 78 -18.56 -11.44 15.76
CA GLU A 78 -19.86 -11.86 16.32
C GLU A 78 -20.70 -10.67 16.75
N SER A 79 -20.09 -9.65 17.33
CA SER A 79 -20.76 -8.41 17.72
C SER A 79 -21.34 -7.66 16.52
N LEU A 80 -20.69 -7.73 15.35
CA LEU A 80 -21.22 -7.13 14.12
C LEU A 80 -22.55 -7.76 13.67
N LYS A 81 -22.82 -9.01 14.01
CA LYS A 81 -24.10 -9.68 13.64
C LYS A 81 -25.33 -9.00 14.22
N THR A 82 -25.14 -8.14 15.21
CA THR A 82 -26.22 -7.30 15.76
C THR A 82 -26.41 -5.99 14.99
N ALA A 83 -25.53 -5.67 14.05
CA ALA A 83 -25.62 -4.47 13.23
C ALA A 83 -26.76 -4.60 12.19
N ALA A 84 -27.36 -3.46 11.85
CA ALA A 84 -28.51 -3.42 10.93
C ALA A 84 -28.10 -3.42 9.43
N CYS A 85 -26.91 -3.91 9.08
CA CYS A 85 -26.42 -3.97 7.70
C CYS A 85 -26.27 -5.41 7.20
N ALA A 86 -26.24 -5.58 5.89
CA ALA A 86 -25.97 -6.88 5.26
C ALA A 86 -24.49 -7.22 5.42
N LEU A 87 -24.17 -8.18 6.28
CA LEU A 87 -22.80 -8.56 6.61
C LEU A 87 -22.21 -9.63 5.67
N GLY A 88 -23.01 -10.28 4.88
CA GLY A 88 -22.57 -11.45 4.12
C GLY A 88 -22.28 -12.66 5.00
N THR A 89 -21.30 -13.48 4.62
CA THR A 89 -21.00 -14.76 5.30
C THR A 89 -20.23 -14.58 6.61
N LEU A 90 -19.43 -13.52 6.75
CA LEU A 90 -18.44 -13.34 7.83
C LEU A 90 -17.57 -14.59 8.02
N SER A 91 -17.20 -15.25 6.93
CA SER A 91 -16.35 -16.45 6.97
C SER A 91 -14.91 -16.03 7.29
N LEU A 92 -14.39 -16.53 8.42
CA LEU A 92 -13.03 -16.24 8.87
C LEU A 92 -12.12 -17.43 8.56
N THR A 93 -11.02 -17.17 7.88
CA THR A 93 -9.96 -18.14 7.58
C THR A 93 -8.63 -17.58 8.08
N VAL A 94 -7.79 -18.44 8.64
CA VAL A 94 -6.43 -18.10 9.06
C VAL A 94 -5.44 -18.94 8.27
N ASN A 95 -4.50 -18.28 7.61
CA ASN A 95 -3.39 -18.92 6.90
C ASN A 95 -2.08 -18.54 7.57
N ARG A 96 -1.20 -19.51 7.75
CA ARG A 96 0.17 -19.24 8.20
C ARG A 96 1.04 -19.03 6.98
N ILE A 97 1.68 -17.86 6.89
CA ILE A 97 2.50 -17.45 5.74
C ILE A 97 3.94 -17.28 6.22
N GLU A 98 4.87 -17.86 5.49
CA GLU A 98 6.28 -17.64 5.73
C GLU A 98 6.77 -16.35 5.05
N ASP A 99 7.60 -15.58 5.74
CA ASP A 99 8.13 -14.29 5.26
C ASP A 99 8.82 -14.39 3.89
N THR A 100 9.43 -15.54 3.62
CA THR A 100 10.08 -15.88 2.35
C THR A 100 9.07 -15.96 1.20
N ASP A 101 7.91 -16.57 1.43
CA ASP A 101 6.89 -16.75 0.39
C ASP A 101 6.21 -15.42 0.02
N TRP A 102 6.05 -14.53 1.00
CA TRP A 102 5.49 -13.20 0.76
C TRP A 102 6.46 -12.33 -0.06
N ASN A 103 7.73 -12.29 0.33
CA ASN A 103 8.78 -11.55 -0.38
C ASN A 103 8.97 -12.05 -1.82
N GLU A 104 8.96 -13.35 -2.05
CA GLU A 104 9.13 -13.92 -3.39
C GLU A 104 7.92 -13.67 -4.29
N ASN A 105 6.71 -13.84 -3.76
CA ASN A 105 5.49 -13.56 -4.52
C ASN A 105 5.32 -12.06 -4.80
N PHE A 106 5.65 -11.21 -3.85
CA PHE A 106 5.62 -9.77 -4.02
C PHE A 106 6.60 -9.30 -5.08
N LYS A 107 7.85 -9.80 -5.03
CA LYS A 107 8.88 -9.51 -6.04
C LYS A 107 8.46 -9.89 -7.46
N LYS A 108 7.74 -11.00 -7.64
CA LYS A 108 7.23 -11.43 -8.96
C LYS A 108 6.20 -10.49 -9.56
N HIS A 109 5.45 -9.76 -8.73
CA HIS A 109 4.37 -8.88 -9.19
C HIS A 109 4.75 -7.41 -9.22
N PHE A 110 5.88 -7.03 -8.61
CA PHE A 110 6.35 -5.65 -8.63
C PHE A 110 7.43 -5.50 -9.72
N THR A 111 7.00 -4.99 -10.86
CA THR A 111 7.83 -4.76 -12.05
C THR A 111 7.98 -3.27 -12.33
N ALA A 112 8.92 -2.91 -13.19
CA ALA A 112 9.11 -1.53 -13.62
C ALA A 112 7.82 -0.96 -14.22
N PHE A 113 7.44 0.24 -13.81
CA PHE A 113 6.25 0.92 -14.31
C PHE A 113 6.47 2.43 -14.44
N LYS A 114 5.67 3.03 -15.30
CA LYS A 114 5.65 4.47 -15.47
C LYS A 114 4.83 5.11 -14.34
N ALA A 115 5.51 5.84 -13.45
CA ALA A 115 4.87 6.49 -12.30
C ALA A 115 4.27 7.85 -12.68
N ALA A 116 5.02 8.69 -13.42
CA ALA A 116 4.55 10.02 -13.83
C ALA A 116 5.39 10.53 -15.02
N GLY A 117 4.79 11.23 -15.97
CA GLY A 117 5.51 11.88 -17.06
C GLY A 117 6.54 10.98 -17.75
N ASN A 118 7.84 11.25 -17.56
CA ASN A 118 8.97 10.42 -17.99
C ASN A 118 9.66 9.71 -16.80
N ILE A 119 9.04 9.66 -15.62
CA ILE A 119 9.57 8.99 -14.44
C ILE A 119 9.12 7.54 -14.45
N ILE A 120 10.11 6.64 -14.43
CA ILE A 120 9.96 5.19 -14.29
C ILE A 120 10.39 4.80 -12.89
N VAL A 121 9.60 3.99 -12.22
CA VAL A 121 9.97 3.35 -10.94
C VAL A 121 10.23 1.88 -11.22
N LYS A 122 11.36 1.35 -10.75
CA LYS A 122 11.70 -0.05 -10.81
C LYS A 122 12.28 -0.54 -9.48
N PRO A 123 12.11 -1.80 -9.12
CA PRO A 123 12.82 -2.39 -7.99
C PRO A 123 14.28 -2.72 -8.35
N SER A 124 15.13 -2.91 -7.33
CA SER A 124 16.55 -3.23 -7.50
C SER A 124 16.80 -4.56 -8.24
N TRP A 125 15.91 -5.55 -8.04
CA TRP A 125 16.00 -6.89 -8.66
C TRP A 125 15.59 -6.94 -10.12
N GLU A 126 15.04 -5.87 -10.70
CA GLU A 126 14.64 -5.81 -12.10
C GLU A 126 15.65 -5.04 -12.95
N GLN A 127 16.03 -5.62 -14.10
CA GLN A 127 16.81 -4.90 -15.09
C GLN A 127 15.87 -4.10 -15.98
N TYR A 128 16.14 -2.81 -16.12
CA TYR A 128 15.38 -1.91 -16.97
C TYR A 128 16.31 -1.07 -17.84
N GLU A 129 16.13 -1.14 -19.14
CA GLU A 129 16.86 -0.29 -20.11
C GLU A 129 16.06 0.99 -20.34
N ALA A 130 16.59 2.11 -19.81
CA ALA A 130 15.92 3.40 -19.93
C ALA A 130 15.91 3.91 -21.38
N SER A 131 14.76 4.37 -21.84
CA SER A 131 14.65 5.09 -23.09
C SER A 131 15.22 6.51 -22.98
N PRO A 132 15.65 7.13 -24.09
CA PRO A 132 16.14 8.51 -24.06
C PRO A 132 15.12 9.47 -23.43
N GLY A 133 15.54 10.18 -22.41
CA GLY A 133 14.71 11.15 -21.68
C GLY A 133 13.94 10.60 -20.48
N GLU A 134 13.99 9.30 -20.23
CA GLU A 134 13.40 8.72 -19.01
C GLU A 134 14.29 8.95 -17.79
N THR A 135 13.66 9.20 -16.66
CA THR A 135 14.27 9.28 -15.33
C THR A 135 13.89 8.04 -14.53
N VAL A 136 14.86 7.14 -14.30
CA VAL A 136 14.60 5.90 -13.59
C VAL A 136 14.89 6.08 -12.11
N LEU A 137 13.90 5.79 -11.27
CA LEU A 137 14.01 5.69 -9.83
C LEU A 137 14.06 4.21 -9.44
N GLU A 138 15.09 3.83 -8.69
CA GLU A 138 15.19 2.51 -8.10
C GLU A 138 14.64 2.58 -6.69
N ILE A 139 13.50 1.93 -6.47
CA ILE A 139 12.76 1.94 -5.20
C ILE A 139 12.35 0.51 -4.89
N ASP A 140 12.88 -0.01 -3.82
CA ASP A 140 12.47 -1.32 -3.32
C ASP A 140 11.21 -1.17 -2.46
N PRO A 141 10.09 -1.75 -2.90
CA PRO A 141 8.89 -1.75 -2.09
C PRO A 141 9.14 -2.58 -0.83
N GLY A 142 8.96 -1.95 0.31
CA GLY A 142 9.20 -2.53 1.61
C GLY A 142 8.20 -2.04 2.65
N MET A 143 8.62 -1.99 3.91
CA MET A 143 7.79 -1.52 5.02
C MET A 143 7.62 0.01 5.04
N ALA A 144 8.46 0.77 4.31
CA ALA A 144 8.32 2.22 4.19
C ALA A 144 7.25 2.58 3.15
N PHE A 145 6.45 3.60 3.45
CA PHE A 145 5.45 4.14 2.51
C PHE A 145 6.12 4.80 1.31
N GLY A 146 5.48 4.72 0.12
CA GLY A 146 5.96 5.43 -1.07
C GLY A 146 6.58 4.52 -2.14
N SER A 147 5.99 3.37 -2.42
CA SER A 147 6.40 2.51 -3.55
C SER A 147 6.19 3.12 -4.94
N GLY A 148 5.52 4.29 -5.03
CA GLY A 148 5.19 4.95 -6.30
C GLY A 148 3.89 4.47 -6.95
N VAL A 149 3.25 3.42 -6.43
CA VAL A 149 2.00 2.86 -7.02
C VAL A 149 0.79 3.72 -6.65
N HIS A 150 0.80 4.34 -5.47
CA HIS A 150 -0.31 5.11 -4.96
C HIS A 150 -0.51 6.41 -5.75
N GLU A 151 -1.77 6.76 -6.03
CA GLU A 151 -2.12 7.95 -6.83
C GLU A 151 -1.55 9.26 -6.26
N THR A 152 -1.52 9.40 -4.93
CA THR A 152 -0.96 10.60 -4.28
C THR A 152 0.53 10.75 -4.56
N THR A 153 1.30 9.66 -4.56
CA THR A 153 2.72 9.67 -4.89
C THR A 153 2.93 10.04 -6.35
N ARG A 154 2.11 9.49 -7.25
CA ARG A 154 2.14 9.81 -8.69
C ARG A 154 1.86 11.29 -8.93
N MET A 155 0.82 11.85 -8.30
CA MET A 155 0.50 13.27 -8.40
C MET A 155 1.65 14.15 -7.89
N CYS A 156 2.29 13.79 -6.78
CA CYS A 156 3.47 14.51 -6.29
C CYS A 156 4.63 14.46 -7.29
N LEU A 157 4.92 13.30 -7.89
CA LEU A 157 5.96 13.16 -8.90
C LEU A 157 5.66 14.02 -10.15
N GLU A 158 4.41 14.07 -10.61
CA GLU A 158 3.99 14.95 -11.69
C GLU A 158 4.20 16.43 -11.38
N LEU A 159 3.84 16.85 -10.16
CA LEU A 159 4.01 18.23 -9.71
C LEU A 159 5.50 18.59 -9.57
N ILE A 160 6.33 17.71 -9.04
CA ILE A 160 7.78 17.90 -8.96
C ILE A 160 8.36 18.07 -10.37
N GLN A 161 8.02 17.19 -11.30
CA GLN A 161 8.51 17.25 -12.66
C GLN A 161 8.11 18.55 -13.37
N LYS A 162 6.92 19.07 -13.07
CA LYS A 162 6.38 20.27 -13.71
C LYS A 162 6.89 21.57 -13.10
N TYR A 163 7.10 21.61 -11.78
CA TYR A 163 7.28 22.88 -11.06
C TYR A 163 8.61 23.02 -10.35
N MET A 164 9.38 21.94 -10.13
CA MET A 164 10.67 22.06 -9.45
C MET A 164 11.68 22.78 -10.35
N PRO A 165 12.25 23.90 -9.89
CA PRO A 165 13.30 24.61 -10.67
C PRO A 165 14.60 23.80 -10.63
N ALA A 166 15.36 23.84 -11.73
CA ALA A 166 16.69 23.24 -11.74
C ALA A 166 17.60 23.91 -10.70
N GLY A 167 18.39 23.11 -9.98
CA GLY A 167 19.27 23.59 -8.94
C GLY A 167 18.59 23.99 -7.63
N ALA A 168 17.33 23.58 -7.41
CA ALA A 168 16.61 23.83 -6.17
C ALA A 168 17.26 23.15 -4.96
N ASP A 169 17.15 23.79 -3.80
CA ASP A 169 17.35 23.14 -2.51
C ASP A 169 16.00 22.60 -2.05
N VAL A 170 15.93 21.29 -1.75
CA VAL A 170 14.70 20.56 -1.46
C VAL A 170 14.72 20.02 -0.04
N LEU A 171 13.58 20.11 0.66
CA LEU A 171 13.33 19.48 1.93
C LEU A 171 12.15 18.53 1.78
N ASP A 172 12.38 17.22 1.99
CA ASP A 172 11.38 16.15 1.97
C ASP A 172 11.06 15.74 3.42
N ILE A 173 9.89 16.12 3.91
CA ILE A 173 9.46 15.86 5.29
C ILE A 173 8.44 14.71 5.28
N GLY A 174 8.77 13.62 5.99
CA GLY A 174 8.02 12.36 5.90
C GLY A 174 8.41 11.62 4.63
N CYS A 175 9.71 11.43 4.42
CA CYS A 175 10.24 10.93 3.14
C CYS A 175 9.85 9.50 2.81
N GLY A 176 9.47 8.67 3.80
CA GLY A 176 9.10 7.28 3.58
C GLY A 176 10.21 6.50 2.88
N SER A 177 9.92 5.98 1.69
CA SER A 177 10.90 5.31 0.82
C SER A 177 11.93 6.25 0.18
N GLY A 178 11.80 7.56 0.38
CA GLY A 178 12.64 8.56 -0.28
C GLY A 178 12.26 8.88 -1.72
N ILE A 179 11.21 8.29 -2.26
CA ILE A 179 10.88 8.39 -3.69
C ILE A 179 10.78 9.82 -4.21
N LEU A 180 10.21 10.75 -3.44
CA LEU A 180 10.06 12.15 -3.86
C LEU A 180 11.40 12.89 -3.81
N GLY A 181 12.17 12.70 -2.75
CA GLY A 181 13.52 13.25 -2.61
C GLY A 181 14.46 12.74 -3.70
N ILE A 182 14.44 11.43 -3.98
CA ILE A 182 15.23 10.80 -5.04
C ILE A 182 14.83 11.34 -6.42
N ALA A 183 13.53 11.49 -6.67
CA ALA A 183 13.03 12.11 -7.90
C ALA A 183 13.56 13.53 -8.06
N CYS A 184 13.51 14.35 -7.01
CA CYS A 184 14.05 15.70 -7.02
C CYS A 184 15.54 15.71 -7.35
N ALA A 185 16.34 14.84 -6.72
CA ALA A 185 17.76 14.73 -6.99
C ALA A 185 18.06 14.37 -8.44
N LYS A 186 17.36 13.38 -8.98
CA LYS A 186 17.51 12.94 -10.38
C LYS A 186 17.03 13.97 -11.40
N LEU A 187 16.07 14.81 -11.03
CA LEU A 187 15.56 15.91 -11.86
C LEU A 187 16.38 17.21 -11.75
N GLY A 188 17.50 17.18 -11.02
CA GLY A 188 18.47 18.29 -11.01
C GLY A 188 18.36 19.23 -9.81
N ALA A 189 17.80 18.79 -8.71
CA ALA A 189 17.93 19.52 -7.46
C ALA A 189 19.42 19.62 -7.05
N LYS A 190 19.82 20.77 -6.50
CA LYS A 190 21.19 21.01 -6.03
C LYS A 190 21.47 20.28 -4.72
N LYS A 191 20.47 20.24 -3.84
CA LYS A 191 20.55 19.61 -2.53
C LYS A 191 19.16 19.06 -2.18
N VAL A 192 19.14 17.87 -1.61
CA VAL A 192 17.94 17.27 -1.04
C VAL A 192 18.25 16.89 0.40
N LEU A 193 17.40 17.29 1.33
CA LEU A 193 17.40 16.83 2.71
C LEU A 193 16.09 16.10 2.95
N ALA A 194 16.18 14.82 3.27
CA ALA A 194 15.05 13.97 3.59
C ALA A 194 14.99 13.70 5.09
N LEU A 195 13.79 13.75 5.67
CA LEU A 195 13.54 13.55 7.09
C LEU A 195 12.33 12.64 7.27
N ASP A 196 12.42 11.72 8.22
CA ASP A 196 11.29 10.92 8.67
C ASP A 196 11.41 10.68 10.19
N ASN A 197 10.27 10.45 10.86
CA ASN A 197 10.24 10.06 12.27
C ASN A 197 10.30 8.55 12.47
N ASP A 198 10.11 7.77 11.40
CA ASP A 198 10.21 6.32 11.39
C ASP A 198 11.65 5.90 11.00
N PRO A 199 12.40 5.22 11.89
CA PRO A 199 13.74 4.72 11.57
C PRO A 199 13.78 3.76 10.37
N VAL A 200 12.69 3.05 10.09
CA VAL A 200 12.59 2.15 8.93
C VAL A 200 12.58 2.96 7.64
N SER A 201 11.82 4.06 7.63
CA SER A 201 11.76 5.00 6.51
C SER A 201 13.10 5.68 6.25
N VAL A 202 13.77 6.14 7.32
CA VAL A 202 15.12 6.73 7.20
C VAL A 202 16.10 5.75 6.56
N LYS A 203 16.10 4.51 7.04
CA LYS A 203 16.97 3.46 6.48
C LYS A 203 16.66 3.17 5.01
N ALA A 204 15.38 3.05 4.66
CA ALA A 204 14.95 2.81 3.27
C ALA A 204 15.35 3.93 2.31
N THR A 205 15.38 5.19 2.81
CA THR A 205 15.82 6.35 2.01
C THR A 205 17.34 6.41 1.83
N GLU A 206 18.12 5.85 2.77
CA GLU A 206 19.59 5.80 2.73
C GLU A 206 20.13 4.69 1.81
N GLU A 207 19.40 3.60 1.61
CA GLU A 207 19.76 2.46 0.75
C GLU A 207 19.55 2.79 -0.73
#